data_c7ace0a641cce77ee75b1aa0dbcdc327
#
_entry.id   c7ace0a641cce77ee75b1aa0dbcdc327
#
_cell.length_a   1.000
_cell.length_b   1.000
_cell.length_c   1.000
_cell.angle_alpha   90.00
_cell.angle_beta   90.00
_cell.angle_gamma   90.00
#
_symmetry.space_group_name_H-M   'P 1'
#
loop_
_entity.id
_entity.type
_entity.pdbx_description
1 polymer ?
#
loop_
_entity_poly.entity_id
_entity_poly.type
_entity_poly.pdbx_seq_one_letter_code
_entity_poly.pdbx_strand_id
1 'polypeptide(L)'
;MLLYVISLAAVTVVFFSHAMSWIWIFFGLVEVIGFFYFSNELTRQWGKTSPKTFTKRLFTNSLIIRIVWVIFSYFFYQSMTGQPFEFAAADAQGYHNEAVWLADMIHKGNIQPYFAYINGRFSDMGYPFYLGCLYAVTGKSILFARLLKAVYGAITCVLIYKLTTRNFEESTGRMAGIFAMLMPNLIYYCGVHLKEAEMVLLTVAFIERTDALLRNRKFNFINIFVPTLLGASLFFFRT
;
A
#
# COMPACT_ATOMS: atom_id res chain seq x y z
N MET A 1 21.23 -10.46 -8.47
CA MET A 1 20.25 -11.54 -8.37
C MET A 1 20.82 -12.80 -7.73
N LEU A 2 21.82 -13.47 -8.37
CA LEU A 2 22.36 -14.76 -7.89
C LEU A 2 22.84 -14.71 -6.44
N LEU A 3 23.66 -13.72 -6.07
CA LEU A 3 24.16 -13.54 -4.70
C LEU A 3 23.02 -13.35 -3.68
N TYR A 4 21.99 -12.60 -4.03
CA TYR A 4 20.83 -12.42 -3.16
C TYR A 4 20.07 -13.73 -2.92
N VAL A 5 19.83 -14.50 -3.98
CA VAL A 5 19.15 -15.81 -3.87
C VAL A 5 19.99 -16.79 -3.04
N ILE A 6 21.29 -16.83 -3.27
CA ILE A 6 22.21 -17.67 -2.47
C ILE A 6 22.20 -17.26 -1.00
N SER A 7 22.31 -15.95 -0.72
CA SER A 7 22.27 -15.45 0.66
C SER A 7 20.95 -15.74 1.33
N LEU A 8 19.82 -15.55 0.64
CA LEU A 8 18.49 -15.87 1.15
C LEU A 8 18.36 -17.36 1.46
N ALA A 9 18.77 -18.23 0.53
CA ALA A 9 18.76 -19.68 0.73
C ALA A 9 19.64 -20.08 1.93
N ALA A 10 20.86 -19.55 2.04
CA ALA A 10 21.77 -19.84 3.13
C ALA A 10 21.18 -19.40 4.49
N VAL A 11 20.69 -18.17 4.60
CA VAL A 11 20.04 -17.66 5.83
C VAL A 11 18.82 -18.51 6.19
N THR A 12 17.99 -18.87 5.20
CA THR A 12 16.79 -19.69 5.43
C THR A 12 17.15 -21.08 5.95
N VAL A 13 18.16 -21.74 5.36
CA VAL A 13 18.60 -23.07 5.80
C VAL A 13 19.21 -23.03 7.20
N VAL A 14 20.03 -22.01 7.49
CA VAL A 14 20.72 -21.92 8.80
C VAL A 14 19.78 -21.56 9.94
N PHE A 15 18.87 -20.62 9.74
CA PHE A 15 18.07 -20.06 10.83
C PHE A 15 16.62 -20.55 10.86
N PHE A 16 16.05 -20.95 9.73
CA PHE A 16 14.62 -21.25 9.62
C PHE A 16 14.29 -22.69 9.20
N SER A 17 15.29 -23.56 9.01
CA SER A 17 15.07 -24.95 8.58
C SER A 17 14.17 -25.77 9.53
N HIS A 18 14.11 -25.39 10.81
CA HIS A 18 13.25 -26.04 11.81
C HIS A 18 11.94 -25.27 12.07
N ALA A 19 11.85 -24.00 11.65
CA ALA A 19 10.69 -23.14 11.89
C ALA A 19 9.74 -23.04 10.69
N MET A 20 10.23 -23.28 9.47
CA MET A 20 9.46 -23.17 8.23
C MET A 20 9.42 -24.49 7.48
N SER A 21 8.25 -24.86 6.98
CA SER A 21 8.12 -26.00 6.07
C SER A 21 8.83 -25.73 4.76
N TRP A 22 9.39 -26.77 4.13
CA TRP A 22 10.08 -26.70 2.84
C TRP A 22 9.21 -26.10 1.72
N ILE A 23 7.90 -26.25 1.80
CA ILE A 23 6.96 -25.69 0.85
C ILE A 23 6.99 -24.15 0.87
N TRP A 24 7.07 -23.52 2.04
CA TRP A 24 7.17 -22.08 2.17
C TRP A 24 8.51 -21.53 1.67
N ILE A 25 9.60 -22.27 1.91
CA ILE A 25 10.92 -21.93 1.39
C ILE A 25 10.91 -21.97 -0.14
N PHE A 26 10.32 -23.01 -0.72
CA PHE A 26 10.19 -23.14 -2.18
C PHE A 26 9.36 -21.99 -2.78
N PHE A 27 8.19 -21.70 -2.22
CA PHE A 27 7.36 -20.58 -2.68
C PHE A 27 8.08 -19.23 -2.58
N GLY A 28 8.77 -18.96 -1.47
CA GLY A 28 9.55 -17.74 -1.31
C GLY A 28 10.67 -17.60 -2.35
N LEU A 29 11.36 -18.69 -2.68
CA LEU A 29 12.39 -18.68 -3.74
C LEU A 29 11.77 -18.44 -5.12
N VAL A 30 10.65 -19.08 -5.44
CA VAL A 30 9.92 -18.86 -6.71
C VAL A 30 9.45 -17.42 -6.82
N GLU A 31 8.94 -16.84 -5.74
CA GLU A 31 8.50 -15.45 -5.67
C GLU A 31 9.65 -14.48 -5.95
N VAL A 32 10.79 -14.67 -5.29
CA VAL A 32 11.99 -13.83 -5.48
C VAL A 32 12.54 -13.95 -6.91
N ILE A 33 12.66 -15.16 -7.42
CA ILE A 33 13.14 -15.40 -8.80
C ILE A 33 12.18 -14.76 -9.80
N GLY A 34 10.86 -14.96 -9.63
CA GLY A 34 9.83 -14.36 -10.44
C GLY A 34 9.88 -12.84 -10.42
N PHE A 35 10.00 -12.25 -9.23
CA PHE A 35 10.14 -10.79 -9.06
C PHE A 35 11.31 -10.22 -9.87
N PHE A 36 12.51 -10.78 -9.75
CA PHE A 36 13.68 -10.30 -10.47
C PHE A 36 13.60 -10.55 -11.98
N TYR A 37 13.07 -11.70 -12.38
CA TYR A 37 12.89 -12.04 -13.80
C TYR A 37 11.93 -11.05 -14.48
N PHE A 38 10.73 -10.88 -13.94
CA PHE A 38 9.74 -9.98 -14.53
C PHE A 38 10.16 -8.52 -14.44
N SER A 39 10.80 -8.10 -13.34
CA SER A 39 11.32 -6.74 -13.21
C SER A 39 12.36 -6.43 -14.29
N ASN A 40 13.28 -7.35 -14.54
CA ASN A 40 14.31 -7.18 -15.59
C ASN A 40 13.71 -7.16 -16.99
N GLU A 41 12.79 -8.09 -17.27
CA GLU A 41 12.12 -8.17 -18.58
C GLU A 41 11.29 -6.94 -18.88
N LEU A 42 10.48 -6.46 -17.93
CA LEU A 42 9.69 -5.25 -18.10
C LEU A 42 10.57 -4.00 -18.23
N THR A 43 11.66 -3.91 -17.48
CA THR A 43 12.61 -2.81 -17.60
C THR A 43 13.21 -2.75 -19.01
N ARG A 44 13.55 -3.90 -19.57
CA ARG A 44 14.05 -4.01 -20.94
C ARG A 44 13.01 -3.62 -21.99
N GLN A 45 11.79 -4.13 -21.84
CA GLN A 45 10.70 -3.88 -22.80
C GLN A 45 10.20 -2.44 -22.75
N TRP A 46 10.09 -1.84 -21.55
CA TRP A 46 9.54 -0.50 -21.38
C TRP A 46 10.60 0.60 -21.41
N GLY A 47 11.88 0.23 -21.45
CA GLY A 47 13.00 1.19 -21.44
C GLY A 47 13.00 2.20 -22.57
N LYS A 48 12.45 1.84 -23.73
CA LYS A 48 12.37 2.71 -24.94
C LYS A 48 11.05 3.48 -25.09
N THR A 49 10.11 3.33 -24.17
CA THR A 49 8.81 4.03 -24.26
C THR A 49 8.94 5.50 -23.82
N SER A 50 8.05 6.38 -24.31
CA SER A 50 8.04 7.77 -23.82
C SER A 50 7.67 7.82 -22.33
N PRO A 51 8.13 8.82 -21.55
CA PRO A 51 7.82 8.96 -20.13
C PRO A 51 6.30 8.97 -19.85
N LYS A 52 5.52 9.62 -20.70
CA LYS A 52 4.05 9.66 -20.60
C LYS A 52 3.43 8.27 -20.78
N THR A 53 3.87 7.55 -21.81
CA THR A 53 3.40 6.17 -22.07
C THR A 53 3.83 5.22 -20.97
N PHE A 54 5.06 5.35 -20.47
CA PHE A 54 5.54 4.58 -19.33
C PHE A 54 4.68 4.79 -18.08
N THR A 55 4.43 6.03 -17.69
CA THR A 55 3.58 6.38 -16.54
C THR A 55 2.19 5.76 -16.65
N LYS A 56 1.56 5.85 -17.84
CA LYS A 56 0.25 5.24 -18.07
C LYS A 56 0.28 3.72 -17.92
N ARG A 57 1.28 3.06 -18.53
CA ARG A 57 1.46 1.60 -18.42
C ARG A 57 1.73 1.18 -16.99
N LEU A 58 2.62 1.88 -16.28
CA LEU A 58 2.94 1.62 -14.89
C LEU A 58 1.69 1.69 -14.02
N PHE A 59 0.91 2.76 -14.12
CA PHE A 59 -0.33 2.92 -13.37
C PHE A 59 -1.34 1.82 -13.69
N THR A 60 -1.62 1.60 -14.98
CA THR A 60 -2.66 0.64 -15.40
C THR A 60 -2.30 -0.80 -15.00
N ASN A 61 -1.06 -1.25 -15.27
CA ASN A 61 -0.65 -2.61 -14.91
C ASN A 61 -0.58 -2.79 -13.38
N SER A 62 -0.07 -1.78 -12.66
CA SER A 62 -0.07 -1.79 -11.20
C SER A 62 -1.49 -1.91 -10.63
N LEU A 63 -2.45 -1.18 -11.20
CA LEU A 63 -3.85 -1.23 -10.80
C LEU A 63 -4.47 -2.61 -11.08
N ILE A 64 -4.26 -3.14 -12.28
CA ILE A 64 -4.81 -4.46 -12.67
C ILE A 64 -4.28 -5.56 -11.75
N ILE A 65 -2.97 -5.62 -11.52
CA ILE A 65 -2.36 -6.63 -10.63
C ILE A 65 -3.00 -6.57 -9.23
N ARG A 66 -3.16 -5.38 -8.67
CA ARG A 66 -3.73 -5.19 -7.34
C ARG A 66 -5.22 -5.47 -7.28
N ILE A 67 -6.00 -5.11 -8.30
CA ILE A 67 -7.43 -5.46 -8.38
C ILE A 67 -7.59 -6.97 -8.42
N VAL A 68 -6.82 -7.66 -9.27
CA VAL A 68 -6.87 -9.13 -9.36
C VAL A 68 -6.54 -9.75 -7.99
N TRP A 69 -5.50 -9.26 -7.33
CA TRP A 69 -5.13 -9.72 -5.99
C TRP A 69 -6.21 -9.44 -4.95
N VAL A 70 -6.81 -8.25 -4.94
CA VAL A 70 -7.89 -7.87 -4.02
C VAL A 70 -9.10 -8.79 -4.19
N ILE A 71 -9.53 -9.04 -5.42
CA ILE A 71 -10.66 -9.92 -5.71
C ILE A 71 -10.34 -11.35 -5.27
N PHE A 72 -9.16 -11.85 -5.66
CA PHE A 72 -8.72 -13.19 -5.27
C PHE A 72 -8.65 -13.35 -3.74
N SER A 73 -7.97 -12.46 -3.04
CA SER A 73 -7.79 -12.54 -1.59
C SER A 73 -9.10 -12.40 -0.83
N TYR A 74 -10.03 -11.55 -1.31
CA TYR A 74 -11.35 -11.40 -0.71
C TYR A 74 -12.12 -12.73 -0.71
N PHE A 75 -12.25 -13.38 -1.87
CA PHE A 75 -12.97 -14.64 -1.98
C PHE A 75 -12.21 -15.80 -1.34
N PHE A 76 -10.88 -15.80 -1.43
CA PHE A 76 -10.06 -16.81 -0.79
C PHE A 76 -10.25 -16.81 0.74
N TYR A 77 -10.10 -15.66 1.39
CA TYR A 77 -10.32 -15.58 2.84
C TYR A 77 -11.77 -15.88 3.22
N GLN A 78 -12.74 -15.37 2.47
CA GLN A 78 -14.16 -15.68 2.69
C GLN A 78 -14.42 -17.19 2.65
N SER A 79 -13.81 -17.94 1.75
CA SER A 79 -13.99 -19.39 1.65
C SER A 79 -13.26 -20.16 2.74
N MET A 80 -12.10 -19.66 3.20
CA MET A 80 -11.26 -20.36 4.18
C MET A 80 -11.61 -20.06 5.64
N THR A 81 -12.09 -18.86 5.94
CA THR A 81 -12.35 -18.41 7.32
C THR A 81 -13.83 -18.10 7.57
N GLY A 82 -14.69 -18.14 6.55
CA GLY A 82 -16.08 -17.70 6.63
C GLY A 82 -16.27 -16.20 6.65
N GLN A 83 -15.17 -15.43 6.65
CA GLN A 83 -15.15 -13.96 6.66
C GLN A 83 -14.09 -13.45 5.68
N PRO A 84 -14.26 -12.25 5.07
CA PRO A 84 -13.29 -11.73 4.11
C PRO A 84 -12.05 -11.12 4.78
N PHE A 85 -11.59 -11.67 5.90
CA PHE A 85 -10.41 -11.22 6.63
C PHE A 85 -9.29 -12.26 6.54
N GLU A 86 -8.05 -11.79 6.55
CA GLU A 86 -6.85 -12.59 6.60
C GLU A 86 -6.78 -13.47 7.85
N PHE A 87 -5.93 -14.49 7.83
CA PHE A 87 -5.71 -15.34 9.00
C PHE A 87 -5.16 -14.52 10.17
N ALA A 88 -5.65 -14.77 11.37
CA ALA A 88 -5.30 -14.03 12.60
C ALA A 88 -5.60 -12.52 12.53
N ALA A 89 -6.73 -12.14 11.94
CA ALA A 89 -7.12 -10.78 11.57
C ALA A 89 -7.67 -9.92 12.72
N ALA A 90 -7.13 -10.01 13.94
CA ALA A 90 -7.65 -9.25 15.10
C ALA A 90 -7.69 -7.73 14.82
N ASP A 91 -6.61 -7.16 14.26
CA ASP A 91 -6.54 -5.73 13.95
C ASP A 91 -7.49 -5.34 12.82
N ALA A 92 -7.54 -6.13 11.74
CA ALA A 92 -8.41 -5.88 10.61
C ALA A 92 -9.89 -5.90 10.99
N GLN A 93 -10.30 -6.83 11.84
CA GLN A 93 -11.65 -6.90 12.41
C GLN A 93 -11.93 -5.74 13.35
N GLY A 94 -10.96 -5.37 14.19
CA GLY A 94 -11.04 -4.22 15.09
C GLY A 94 -11.29 -2.92 14.31
N TYR A 95 -10.48 -2.64 13.30
CA TYR A 95 -10.64 -1.47 12.43
C TYR A 95 -11.98 -1.45 11.69
N HIS A 96 -12.41 -2.61 11.19
CA HIS A 96 -13.71 -2.71 10.53
C HIS A 96 -14.86 -2.40 11.48
N ASN A 97 -14.90 -3.02 12.65
CA ASN A 97 -15.98 -2.86 13.63
C ASN A 97 -16.05 -1.40 14.13
N GLU A 98 -14.93 -0.79 14.40
CA GLU A 98 -14.84 0.61 14.81
C GLU A 98 -15.33 1.55 13.70
N ALA A 99 -14.93 1.30 12.45
CA ALA A 99 -15.37 2.07 11.29
C ALA A 99 -16.89 1.93 11.05
N VAL A 100 -17.45 0.73 11.23
CA VAL A 100 -18.90 0.49 11.16
C VAL A 100 -19.62 1.30 12.22
N TRP A 101 -19.13 1.26 13.46
CA TRP A 101 -19.70 2.02 14.57
C TRP A 101 -19.67 3.54 14.30
N LEU A 102 -18.53 4.07 13.82
CA LEU A 102 -18.45 5.48 13.46
C LEU A 102 -19.38 5.85 12.30
N ALA A 103 -19.48 5.03 11.26
CA ALA A 103 -20.39 5.27 10.14
C ALA A 103 -21.86 5.36 10.61
N ASP A 104 -22.27 4.49 11.55
CA ASP A 104 -23.61 4.55 12.14
C ASP A 104 -23.84 5.83 12.96
N MET A 105 -22.82 6.32 13.66
CA MET A 105 -22.89 7.60 14.37
C MET A 105 -22.99 8.79 13.43
N ILE A 106 -22.25 8.79 12.32
CA ILE A 106 -22.33 9.83 11.28
C ILE A 106 -23.76 9.87 10.72
N HIS A 107 -24.36 8.73 10.39
CA HIS A 107 -25.73 8.67 9.88
C HIS A 107 -26.76 9.13 10.89
N LYS A 108 -26.52 8.95 12.19
CA LYS A 108 -27.38 9.43 13.27
C LYS A 108 -27.17 10.91 13.61
N GLY A 109 -26.17 11.57 12.98
CA GLY A 109 -25.82 12.96 13.27
C GLY A 109 -25.20 13.19 14.65
N ASN A 110 -24.71 12.14 15.32
CA ASN A 110 -24.13 12.23 16.66
C ASN A 110 -22.76 11.56 16.73
N ILE A 111 -21.71 12.31 16.50
CA ILE A 111 -20.32 11.83 16.49
C ILE A 111 -19.66 11.97 17.89
N GLN A 112 -20.32 12.65 18.84
CA GLN A 112 -19.75 12.93 20.15
C GLN A 112 -19.29 11.68 20.93
N PRO A 113 -20.01 10.55 20.93
CA PRO A 113 -19.56 9.32 21.58
C PRO A 113 -18.23 8.78 21.02
N TYR A 114 -17.97 8.96 19.71
CA TYR A 114 -16.71 8.55 19.12
C TYR A 114 -15.53 9.40 19.63
N PHE A 115 -15.68 10.71 19.71
CA PHE A 115 -14.66 11.58 20.29
C PHE A 115 -14.44 11.31 21.79
N ALA A 116 -15.48 10.98 22.53
CA ALA A 116 -15.37 10.56 23.93
C ALA A 116 -14.63 9.22 24.07
N TYR A 117 -14.81 8.28 23.14
CA TYR A 117 -14.10 7.01 23.09
C TYR A 117 -12.60 7.22 22.83
N ILE A 118 -12.24 8.09 21.87
CA ILE A 118 -10.86 8.45 21.59
C ILE A 118 -10.18 9.04 22.83
N ASN A 119 -10.87 9.91 23.58
CA ASN A 119 -10.42 10.51 24.83
C ASN A 119 -8.94 10.97 24.82
N GLY A 120 -8.51 11.65 23.75
CA GLY A 120 -7.14 12.11 23.57
C GLY A 120 -6.13 11.05 23.12
N ARG A 121 -6.55 9.79 22.90
CA ARG A 121 -5.73 8.73 22.32
C ARG A 121 -5.80 8.80 20.81
N PHE A 122 -4.98 9.62 20.20
CA PHE A 122 -4.98 9.80 18.73
C PHE A 122 -4.17 8.75 17.98
N SER A 123 -3.45 7.87 18.70
CA SER A 123 -2.69 6.79 18.09
C SER A 123 -3.59 5.78 17.43
N ASP A 124 -3.25 5.39 16.21
CA ASP A 124 -3.96 4.38 15.40
C ASP A 124 -5.43 4.70 15.05
N MET A 125 -5.94 5.87 15.46
CA MET A 125 -7.34 6.26 15.22
C MET A 125 -7.60 6.77 13.80
N GLY A 126 -6.55 7.20 13.09
CA GLY A 126 -6.68 7.75 11.74
C GLY A 126 -7.27 6.76 10.75
N TYR A 127 -6.88 5.50 10.82
CA TYR A 127 -7.36 4.49 9.89
C TYR A 127 -8.84 4.11 10.11
N PRO A 128 -9.30 3.76 11.33
CA PRO A 128 -10.72 3.57 11.59
C PRO A 128 -11.57 4.80 11.27
N PHE A 129 -11.07 6.00 11.57
CA PHE A 129 -11.78 7.24 11.24
C PHE A 129 -11.96 7.42 9.73
N TYR A 130 -10.87 7.21 8.96
CA TYR A 130 -10.92 7.24 7.50
C TYR A 130 -11.91 6.21 6.95
N LEU A 131 -11.85 4.95 7.43
CA LEU A 131 -12.77 3.90 7.01
C LEU A 131 -14.22 4.22 7.40
N GLY A 132 -14.47 4.79 8.59
CA GLY A 132 -15.79 5.18 9.04
C GLY A 132 -16.42 6.25 8.16
N CYS A 133 -15.66 7.28 7.78
CA CYS A 133 -16.08 8.28 6.80
C CYS A 133 -16.36 7.65 5.42
N LEU A 134 -15.49 6.74 4.98
CA LEU A 134 -15.67 6.01 3.72
C LEU A 134 -16.96 5.19 3.75
N TYR A 135 -17.19 4.42 4.82
CA TYR A 135 -18.39 3.59 4.99
C TYR A 135 -19.68 4.42 5.10
N ALA A 136 -19.61 5.60 5.69
CA ALA A 136 -20.77 6.50 5.75
C ALA A 136 -21.24 6.94 4.36
N VAL A 137 -20.31 7.06 3.39
CA VAL A 137 -20.62 7.48 2.02
C VAL A 137 -20.90 6.31 1.09
N THR A 138 -20.12 5.22 1.19
CA THR A 138 -20.12 4.11 0.20
C THR A 138 -20.84 2.85 0.70
N GLY A 139 -21.28 2.84 1.95
CA GLY A 139 -21.76 1.63 2.63
C GLY A 139 -20.60 0.80 3.22
N LYS A 140 -20.94 -0.14 4.08
CA LYS A 140 -19.98 -0.92 4.90
C LYS A 140 -19.31 -2.04 4.10
N SER A 141 -18.75 -1.71 2.92
CA SER A 141 -18.16 -2.70 1.99
C SER A 141 -16.67 -2.80 2.16
N ILE A 142 -16.21 -3.92 2.71
CA ILE A 142 -14.78 -4.28 2.81
C ILE A 142 -14.14 -4.37 1.41
N LEU A 143 -14.85 -4.98 0.45
CA LEU A 143 -14.34 -5.12 -0.91
C LEU A 143 -14.09 -3.75 -1.55
N PHE A 144 -15.02 -2.80 -1.38
CA PHE A 144 -14.84 -1.44 -1.93
C PHE A 144 -13.62 -0.75 -1.31
N ALA A 145 -13.47 -0.82 0.01
CA ALA A 145 -12.30 -0.24 0.70
C ALA A 145 -10.99 -0.84 0.18
N ARG A 146 -10.92 -2.17 -0.06
CA ARG A 146 -9.73 -2.81 -0.63
C ARG A 146 -9.49 -2.46 -2.10
N LEU A 147 -10.53 -2.29 -2.91
CA LEU A 147 -10.40 -1.80 -4.28
C LEU A 147 -9.82 -0.38 -4.33
N LEU A 148 -10.18 0.46 -3.35
CA LEU A 148 -9.60 1.80 -3.22
C LEU A 148 -8.10 1.73 -2.88
N LYS A 149 -7.69 0.75 -2.04
CA LYS A 149 -6.25 0.49 -1.78
C LYS A 149 -5.49 0.07 -3.03
N ALA A 150 -6.11 -0.67 -3.94
CA ALA A 150 -5.50 -1.00 -5.23
C ALA A 150 -5.16 0.26 -6.04
N VAL A 151 -6.05 1.26 -6.02
CA VAL A 151 -5.80 2.58 -6.62
C VAL A 151 -4.65 3.30 -5.91
N TYR A 152 -4.64 3.30 -4.58
CA TYR A 152 -3.57 3.90 -3.78
C TYR A 152 -2.22 3.27 -4.07
N GLY A 153 -2.14 1.95 -4.15
CA GLY A 153 -0.92 1.25 -4.53
C GLY A 153 -0.42 1.58 -5.95
N ALA A 154 -1.35 1.76 -6.90
CA ALA A 154 -0.98 2.18 -8.26
C ALA A 154 -0.46 3.63 -8.31
N ILE A 155 -1.06 4.54 -7.53
CA ILE A 155 -0.57 5.92 -7.37
C ILE A 155 0.82 5.92 -6.73
N THR A 156 1.03 5.11 -5.70
CA THR A 156 2.33 4.96 -5.01
C THR A 156 3.43 4.59 -5.99
N CYS A 157 3.22 3.64 -6.89
CA CYS A 157 4.20 3.26 -7.91
C CYS A 157 4.58 4.42 -8.82
N VAL A 158 3.59 5.23 -9.22
CA VAL A 158 3.82 6.42 -10.06
C VAL A 158 4.58 7.51 -9.29
N LEU A 159 4.28 7.71 -8.01
CA LEU A 159 4.99 8.67 -7.17
C LEU A 159 6.46 8.26 -6.95
N ILE A 160 6.72 6.97 -6.69
CA ILE A 160 8.08 6.43 -6.58
C ILE A 160 8.86 6.65 -7.89
N TYR A 161 8.25 6.35 -9.04
CA TYR A 161 8.86 6.63 -10.35
C TYR A 161 9.22 8.11 -10.49
N LYS A 162 8.28 9.04 -10.22
CA LYS A 162 8.49 10.48 -10.33
C LYS A 162 9.58 10.98 -9.39
N LEU A 163 9.55 10.55 -8.12
CA LEU A 163 10.53 10.92 -7.11
C LEU A 163 11.93 10.45 -7.50
N THR A 164 12.05 9.19 -7.93
CA THR A 164 13.34 8.61 -8.31
C THR A 164 13.88 9.24 -9.59
N THR A 165 13.05 9.45 -10.62
CA THR A 165 13.47 10.14 -11.86
C THR A 165 13.97 11.55 -11.59
N ARG A 166 13.35 12.27 -10.64
CA ARG A 166 13.75 13.64 -10.30
C ARG A 166 15.08 13.69 -9.56
N ASN A 167 15.38 12.69 -8.75
CA ASN A 167 16.58 12.66 -7.91
C ASN A 167 17.77 11.99 -8.56
N PHE A 168 17.55 11.08 -9.51
CA PHE A 168 18.58 10.34 -10.22
C PHE A 168 18.41 10.56 -11.73
N GLU A 169 18.01 9.54 -12.44
CA GLU A 169 17.78 9.60 -13.87
C GLU A 169 16.54 8.79 -14.28
N GLU A 170 16.10 8.98 -15.52
CA GLU A 170 14.89 8.32 -16.04
C GLU A 170 14.98 6.80 -16.00
N SER A 171 16.14 6.22 -16.29
CA SER A 171 16.37 4.76 -16.27
C SER A 171 16.18 4.18 -14.88
N THR A 172 16.77 4.82 -13.88
CA THR A 172 16.64 4.45 -12.46
C THR A 172 15.21 4.62 -11.97
N GLY A 173 14.55 5.72 -12.37
CA GLY A 173 13.15 5.94 -12.04
C GLY A 173 12.23 4.84 -12.58
N ARG A 174 12.44 4.41 -13.84
CA ARG A 174 11.67 3.32 -14.43
C ARG A 174 11.85 2.00 -13.70
N MET A 175 13.08 1.67 -13.36
CA MET A 175 13.39 0.47 -12.57
C MET A 175 12.69 0.51 -11.21
N ALA A 176 12.80 1.63 -10.48
CA ALA A 176 12.15 1.80 -9.19
C ALA A 176 10.62 1.68 -9.26
N GLY A 177 9.98 2.29 -10.28
CA GLY A 177 8.55 2.17 -10.51
C GLY A 177 8.11 0.73 -10.80
N ILE A 178 8.84 0.00 -11.65
CA ILE A 178 8.56 -1.42 -11.95
C ILE A 178 8.76 -2.28 -10.70
N PHE A 179 9.80 -2.06 -9.92
CA PHE A 179 10.04 -2.77 -8.67
C PHE A 179 8.89 -2.54 -7.69
N ALA A 180 8.46 -1.30 -7.49
CA ALA A 180 7.30 -0.99 -6.65
C ALA A 180 5.99 -1.61 -7.17
N MET A 181 5.82 -1.72 -8.49
CA MET A 181 4.66 -2.36 -9.11
C MET A 181 4.60 -3.85 -8.79
N LEU A 182 5.73 -4.54 -8.85
CA LEU A 182 5.83 -5.99 -8.68
C LEU A 182 6.17 -6.41 -7.25
N MET A 183 6.48 -5.48 -6.33
CA MET A 183 6.84 -5.78 -4.95
C MET A 183 5.71 -6.54 -4.25
N PRO A 184 5.94 -7.81 -3.85
CA PRO A 184 4.89 -8.69 -3.32
C PRO A 184 4.18 -8.10 -2.10
N ASN A 185 4.92 -7.54 -1.16
CA ASN A 185 4.35 -6.94 0.05
C ASN A 185 3.42 -5.76 -0.28
N LEU A 186 3.78 -4.91 -1.26
CA LEU A 186 2.93 -3.78 -1.67
C LEU A 186 1.65 -4.23 -2.40
N ILE A 187 1.67 -5.42 -3.01
CA ILE A 187 0.48 -6.04 -3.59
C ILE A 187 -0.35 -6.67 -2.48
N TYR A 188 0.29 -7.44 -1.59
CA TYR A 188 -0.35 -8.14 -0.48
C TYR A 188 -1.18 -7.20 0.39
N TYR A 189 -0.61 -6.07 0.83
CA TYR A 189 -1.30 -5.11 1.70
C TYR A 189 -2.50 -4.42 1.05
N CYS A 190 -2.65 -4.46 -0.27
CA CYS A 190 -3.89 -4.01 -0.91
C CYS A 190 -5.05 -5.00 -0.71
N GLY A 191 -4.74 -6.30 -0.54
CA GLY A 191 -5.74 -7.37 -0.37
C GLY A 191 -6.16 -7.64 1.07
N VAL A 192 -5.52 -7.02 2.07
CA VAL A 192 -5.85 -7.17 3.50
C VAL A 192 -6.49 -5.88 4.05
N HIS A 193 -7.21 -5.99 5.18
CA HIS A 193 -7.94 -4.85 5.74
C HIS A 193 -7.13 -4.10 6.84
N LEU A 194 -5.89 -3.77 6.49
CA LEU A 194 -4.90 -3.10 7.35
C LEU A 194 -4.50 -1.74 6.76
N LYS A 195 -3.89 -0.86 7.53
CA LYS A 195 -3.56 0.55 7.19
C LYS A 195 -2.32 0.74 6.32
N GLU A 196 -1.54 -0.30 6.06
CA GLU A 196 -0.19 -0.21 5.47
C GLU A 196 -0.19 0.37 4.06
N ALA A 197 -1.18 0.05 3.23
CA ALA A 197 -1.25 0.57 1.87
C ALA A 197 -1.44 2.10 1.85
N GLU A 198 -2.30 2.62 2.73
CA GLU A 198 -2.53 4.06 2.91
C GLU A 198 -1.30 4.74 3.50
N MET A 199 -0.67 4.14 4.52
CA MET A 199 0.55 4.68 5.13
C MET A 199 1.69 4.79 4.13
N VAL A 200 1.90 3.78 3.28
CA VAL A 200 2.93 3.84 2.23
C VAL A 200 2.61 4.95 1.23
N LEU A 201 1.35 5.08 0.79
CA LEU A 201 0.95 6.18 -0.08
C LEU A 201 1.23 7.55 0.56
N LEU A 202 0.80 7.75 1.81
CA LEU A 202 0.98 9.03 2.52
C LEU A 202 2.46 9.35 2.69
N THR A 203 3.28 8.37 3.06
CA THR A 203 4.74 8.53 3.21
C THR A 203 5.40 8.92 1.90
N VAL A 204 5.13 8.18 0.83
CA VAL A 204 5.73 8.45 -0.49
C VAL A 204 5.24 9.79 -1.06
N ALA A 205 3.95 10.11 -0.87
CA ALA A 205 3.39 11.40 -1.30
C ALA A 205 3.99 12.56 -0.51
N PHE A 206 4.17 12.41 0.80
CA PHE A 206 4.84 13.40 1.64
C PHE A 206 6.26 13.69 1.16
N ILE A 207 7.06 12.65 0.95
CA ILE A 207 8.45 12.78 0.49
C ILE A 207 8.48 13.42 -0.91
N GLU A 208 7.63 12.97 -1.83
CA GLU A 208 7.56 13.49 -3.21
C GLU A 208 7.19 14.98 -3.24
N ARG A 209 6.20 15.40 -2.44
CA ARG A 209 5.76 16.79 -2.37
C ARG A 209 6.78 17.68 -1.69
N THR A 210 7.42 17.19 -0.63
CA THR A 210 8.49 17.91 0.08
C THR A 210 9.71 18.10 -0.84
N ASP A 211 10.16 17.05 -1.55
CA ASP A 211 11.24 17.17 -2.53
C ASP A 211 10.91 18.17 -3.64
N ALA A 212 9.67 18.15 -4.15
CA ALA A 212 9.22 19.11 -5.16
C ALA A 212 9.22 20.57 -4.63
N LEU A 213 8.80 20.77 -3.39
CA LEU A 213 8.80 22.09 -2.74
C LEU A 213 10.23 22.63 -2.57
N LEU A 214 11.14 21.80 -2.05
CA LEU A 214 12.54 22.22 -1.79
C LEU A 214 13.28 22.57 -3.08
N ARG A 215 13.03 21.83 -4.18
CA ARG A 215 13.66 22.08 -5.48
C ARG A 215 13.13 23.33 -6.18
N ASN A 216 11.82 23.49 -6.20
CA ASN A 216 11.19 24.61 -6.92
C ASN A 216 11.27 25.94 -6.17
N ARG A 217 11.53 25.91 -4.87
CA ARG A 217 11.57 27.10 -3.98
C ARG A 217 10.36 28.03 -4.11
N LYS A 218 9.25 27.55 -4.66
CA LYS A 218 7.99 28.29 -4.77
C LYS A 218 7.16 28.03 -3.52
N PHE A 219 7.34 28.86 -2.50
CA PHE A 219 6.64 28.79 -1.21
C PHE A 219 5.22 29.37 -1.32
N ASN A 220 4.39 28.83 -2.21
CA ASN A 220 2.97 29.16 -2.25
C ASN A 220 2.24 28.39 -1.15
N PHE A 221 1.12 28.92 -0.66
CA PHE A 221 0.30 28.29 0.38
C PHE A 221 0.00 26.80 0.11
N ILE A 222 -0.43 26.45 -1.10
CA ILE A 222 -0.75 25.07 -1.50
C ILE A 222 0.49 24.16 -1.40
N ASN A 223 1.66 24.66 -1.84
CA ASN A 223 2.88 23.89 -1.86
C ASN A 223 3.40 23.54 -0.45
N ILE A 224 3.09 24.39 0.53
CA ILE A 224 3.41 24.15 1.95
C ILE A 224 2.30 23.33 2.62
N PHE A 225 1.03 23.69 2.35
CA PHE A 225 -0.13 23.06 2.99
C PHE A 225 -0.23 21.56 2.68
N VAL A 226 -0.01 21.15 1.41
CA VAL A 226 -0.14 19.73 1.02
C VAL A 226 0.84 18.81 1.76
N PRO A 227 2.17 19.04 1.78
CA PRO A 227 3.08 18.20 2.56
C PRO A 227 2.81 18.28 4.07
N THR A 228 2.42 19.45 4.61
CA THR A 228 2.04 19.57 6.02
C THR A 228 0.83 18.71 6.36
N LEU A 229 -0.21 18.71 5.50
CA LEU A 229 -1.38 17.88 5.68
C LEU A 229 -1.05 16.38 5.60
N LEU A 230 -0.20 15.99 4.64
CA LEU A 230 0.25 14.59 4.51
C LEU A 230 1.05 14.14 5.73
N GLY A 231 1.94 14.99 6.25
CA GLY A 231 2.69 14.71 7.48
C GLY A 231 1.79 14.60 8.71
N ALA A 232 0.83 15.52 8.85
CA ALA A 232 -0.18 15.45 9.91
C ALA A 232 -1.02 14.17 9.81
N SER A 233 -1.44 13.78 8.59
CA SER A 233 -2.18 12.54 8.38
C SER A 233 -1.39 11.32 8.82
N LEU A 234 -0.08 11.25 8.53
CA LEU A 234 0.79 10.16 8.99
C LEU A 234 0.84 10.05 10.51
N PHE A 235 0.84 11.18 11.22
CA PHE A 235 0.80 11.18 12.68
C PHE A 235 -0.47 10.51 13.23
N PHE A 236 -1.64 10.73 12.62
CA PHE A 236 -2.90 10.09 13.04
C PHE A 236 -2.98 8.60 12.66
N PHE A 237 -2.29 8.17 11.60
CA PHE A 237 -2.27 6.76 11.19
C PHE A 237 -1.30 5.93 12.02
N ARG A 238 -0.25 6.57 12.60
CA ARG A 238 0.75 5.86 13.41
C ARG A 238 1.41 6.83 14.40
N THR A 239 1.38 6.48 15.63
CA THR A 239 2.24 7.00 16.70
C THR A 239 3.04 5.88 17.31
#